data_8b9303ab5e1ab261ceaf9896e50ec981
#
_entry.id   8b9303ab5e1ab261ceaf9896e50ec981
#
_cell.length_a   1.000
_cell.length_b   1.000
_cell.length_c   1.000
_cell.angle_alpha   90.00
_cell.angle_beta   90.00
_cell.angle_gamma   90.00
#
_symmetry.space_group_name_H-M   'P 1'
#
loop_
_entity.id
_entity.type
_entity.pdbx_description
1 polymer ?
#
loop_
_entity_poly.entity_id
_entity_poly.type
_entity_poly.pdbx_seq_one_letter_code
_entity_poly.pdbx_strand_id
1 'polypeptide(L)'
;MKFLNNFFIIVSIATSSYALDIDKHLELSYVQTSGNTNTTTFSSKLEGTAALSDTESIKAKGSMLYNENENSTSANKYNLELDYNHMITKKLYSNIGINYIKDELSDYDYRLNFGPGLGYKFLEDKTQTLDIQGGLDYAYDRYNNGLKDDYLAGRTELNYKYRFSKSVEFKQMLSYLASFEDSEKYFAISDSAIGVKMTQNLSLGVSYNMDYTNKTEKEKLDTKFLTSLIVDF
;
A
#
# COMPACT_ATOMS: atom_id res chain seq x y z
N MET A 1 -23.34 -6.52 -9.38
CA MET A 1 -23.95 -6.69 -8.04
C MET A 1 -23.02 -7.28 -6.98
N LYS A 2 -22.05 -8.14 -7.30
CA LYS A 2 -21.06 -8.64 -6.30
C LYS A 2 -20.10 -7.55 -5.80
N PHE A 3 -19.83 -6.52 -6.58
CA PHE A 3 -18.96 -5.38 -6.26
C PHE A 3 -19.50 -4.50 -5.11
N LEU A 4 -20.80 -4.20 -5.12
CA LEU A 4 -21.41 -3.38 -4.07
C LEU A 4 -21.40 -4.05 -2.68
N ASN A 5 -21.51 -5.38 -2.62
CA ASN A 5 -21.49 -6.09 -1.33
C ASN A 5 -20.12 -6.01 -0.64
N ASN A 6 -19.01 -6.06 -1.40
CA ASN A 6 -17.66 -5.95 -0.84
C ASN A 6 -17.32 -4.51 -0.41
N PHE A 7 -17.88 -3.52 -1.10
CA PHE A 7 -17.73 -2.11 -0.75
C PHE A 7 -18.35 -1.77 0.61
N PHE A 8 -19.55 -2.30 0.91
CA PHE A 8 -20.21 -2.09 2.19
C PHE A 8 -19.48 -2.73 3.39
N ILE A 9 -18.73 -3.82 3.19
CA ILE A 9 -17.94 -4.46 4.25
C ILE A 9 -16.76 -3.58 4.64
N ILE A 10 -16.07 -2.95 3.69
CA ILE A 10 -14.91 -2.06 3.96
C ILE A 10 -15.36 -0.80 4.73
N VAL A 11 -16.50 -0.21 4.36
CA VAL A 11 -17.04 0.98 5.03
C VAL A 11 -17.52 0.67 6.45
N SER A 12 -18.06 -0.53 6.70
CA SER A 12 -18.56 -0.90 8.04
C SER A 12 -17.45 -1.17 9.06
N ILE A 13 -16.27 -1.60 8.64
CA ILE A 13 -15.09 -1.77 9.52
C ILE A 13 -14.55 -0.42 9.98
N ALA A 14 -14.64 0.62 9.15
CA ALA A 14 -14.17 1.97 9.48
C ALA A 14 -14.95 2.66 10.61
N THR A 15 -16.18 2.23 10.91
CA THR A 15 -17.08 2.92 11.84
C THR A 15 -17.17 2.33 13.26
N SER A 16 -16.57 1.17 13.54
CA SER A 16 -16.83 0.39 14.78
C SER A 16 -15.76 0.47 15.88
N SER A 17 -14.90 1.51 15.92
CA SER A 17 -13.80 1.58 16.90
C SER A 17 -14.04 2.70 17.94
N TYR A 18 -14.77 2.40 18.99
CA TYR A 18 -15.02 3.36 20.09
C TYR A 18 -14.04 3.29 21.27
N ALA A 19 -13.00 2.45 21.22
CA ALA A 19 -12.13 2.18 22.37
C ALA A 19 -10.63 2.51 22.17
N LEU A 20 -10.17 2.78 20.94
CA LEU A 20 -8.79 3.13 20.63
C LEU A 20 -8.77 4.42 19.82
N ASP A 21 -7.83 5.31 20.12
CA ASP A 21 -7.55 6.49 19.27
C ASP A 21 -6.87 5.98 17.99
N ILE A 22 -7.60 5.97 16.88
CA ILE A 22 -7.16 5.42 15.62
C ILE A 22 -7.15 6.53 14.58
N ASP A 23 -5.97 6.93 14.13
CA ASP A 23 -5.82 7.76 12.94
C ASP A 23 -6.24 6.95 11.71
N LYS A 24 -7.21 7.43 10.96
CA LYS A 24 -7.76 6.74 9.79
C LYS A 24 -7.62 7.60 8.54
N HIS A 25 -7.25 6.93 7.45
CA HIS A 25 -7.06 7.54 6.15
C HIS A 25 -7.75 6.68 5.07
N LEU A 26 -8.67 7.26 4.33
CA LEU A 26 -9.39 6.61 3.25
C LEU A 26 -9.16 7.36 1.94
N GLU A 27 -8.69 6.66 0.91
CA GLU A 27 -8.60 7.17 -0.45
C GLU A 27 -9.56 6.41 -1.36
N LEU A 28 -10.32 7.13 -2.18
CA LEU A 28 -11.22 6.59 -3.18
C LEU A 28 -10.96 7.23 -4.53
N SER A 29 -10.79 6.42 -5.56
CA SER A 29 -10.63 6.86 -6.95
C SER A 29 -11.61 6.12 -7.84
N TYR A 30 -12.28 6.87 -8.71
CA TYR A 30 -13.13 6.34 -9.76
C TYR A 30 -12.93 7.14 -11.03
N VAL A 31 -12.57 6.46 -12.11
CA VAL A 31 -12.41 7.05 -13.43
C VAL A 31 -13.16 6.19 -14.44
N GLN A 32 -14.00 6.81 -15.24
CA GLN A 32 -14.69 6.16 -16.35
C GLN A 32 -14.47 6.97 -17.62
N THR A 33 -14.05 6.30 -18.68
CA THR A 33 -13.99 6.87 -20.04
C THR A 33 -14.96 6.12 -20.93
N SER A 34 -15.52 6.83 -21.90
CA SER A 34 -16.41 6.24 -22.89
C SER A 34 -16.17 6.91 -24.26
N GLY A 35 -16.29 6.15 -25.34
CA GLY A 35 -16.06 6.63 -26.71
C GLY A 35 -15.54 5.49 -27.57
N ASN A 36 -14.41 5.72 -28.26
CA ASN A 36 -13.77 4.68 -29.06
C ASN A 36 -13.24 3.51 -28.20
N THR A 37 -12.91 3.81 -26.94
CA THR A 37 -12.50 2.82 -25.93
C THR A 37 -13.27 3.09 -24.64
N ASN A 38 -13.83 2.04 -24.03
CA ASN A 38 -14.50 2.15 -22.73
C ASN A 38 -13.61 1.59 -21.65
N THR A 39 -13.25 2.40 -20.66
CA THR A 39 -12.47 1.96 -19.50
C THR A 39 -13.16 2.36 -18.21
N THR A 40 -13.05 1.52 -17.20
CA THR A 40 -13.49 1.82 -15.83
C THR A 40 -12.40 1.44 -14.88
N THR A 41 -11.94 2.40 -14.08
CA THR A 41 -10.96 2.19 -13.02
C THR A 41 -11.59 2.54 -11.68
N PHE A 42 -11.49 1.64 -10.74
CA PHE A 42 -11.85 1.85 -9.35
C PHE A 42 -10.64 1.50 -8.46
N SER A 43 -10.28 2.39 -7.54
CA SER A 43 -9.26 2.13 -6.51
C SER A 43 -9.76 2.59 -5.16
N SER A 44 -9.45 1.83 -4.13
CA SER A 44 -9.65 2.23 -2.73
C SER A 44 -8.42 1.87 -1.90
N LYS A 45 -8.09 2.73 -0.95
CA LYS A 45 -7.02 2.51 0.03
C LYS A 45 -7.52 2.94 1.40
N LEU A 46 -7.39 2.08 2.37
CA LEU A 46 -7.71 2.33 3.77
C LEU A 46 -6.46 2.09 4.60
N GLU A 47 -6.10 3.06 5.43
CA GLU A 47 -5.04 2.91 6.43
C GLU A 47 -5.60 3.25 7.81
N GLY A 48 -5.14 2.54 8.82
CA GLY A 48 -5.45 2.82 10.23
C GLY A 48 -4.21 2.62 11.08
N THR A 49 -3.95 3.57 11.98
CA THR A 49 -2.88 3.45 12.97
C THR A 49 -3.47 3.61 14.37
N ALA A 50 -3.32 2.58 15.20
CA ALA A 50 -3.73 2.57 16.59
C ALA A 50 -2.50 2.65 17.49
N ALA A 51 -2.43 3.66 18.35
CA ALA A 51 -1.46 3.71 19.44
C ALA A 51 -1.93 2.78 20.57
N LEU A 52 -1.09 1.79 20.92
CA LEU A 52 -1.34 0.88 22.04
C LEU A 52 -0.73 1.41 23.34
N SER A 53 0.38 2.13 23.23
CA SER A 53 1.08 2.83 24.30
C SER A 53 1.93 3.97 23.73
N ASP A 54 2.68 4.67 24.57
CA ASP A 54 3.63 5.72 24.13
C ASP A 54 4.75 5.20 23.22
N THR A 55 4.98 3.88 23.23
CA THR A 55 6.06 3.24 22.47
C THR A 55 5.59 2.18 21.48
N GLU A 56 4.31 1.82 21.48
CA GLU A 56 3.79 0.71 20.68
C GLU A 56 2.63 1.15 19.82
N SER A 57 2.62 0.69 18.57
CA SER A 57 1.52 0.94 17.65
C SER A 57 1.26 -0.23 16.72
N ILE A 58 0.03 -0.35 16.27
CA ILE A 58 -0.36 -1.25 15.17
C ILE A 58 -0.80 -0.39 14.00
N LYS A 59 -0.29 -0.69 12.82
CA LYS A 59 -0.72 -0.09 11.56
C LYS A 59 -1.32 -1.18 10.67
N ALA A 60 -2.48 -0.91 10.13
CA ALA A 60 -3.14 -1.76 9.14
C ALA A 60 -3.38 -0.97 7.86
N LYS A 61 -3.08 -1.57 6.71
CA LYS A 61 -3.37 -1.01 5.40
C LYS A 61 -4.13 -2.05 4.57
N GLY A 62 -5.10 -1.59 3.81
CA GLY A 62 -5.79 -2.38 2.81
C GLY A 62 -5.95 -1.57 1.54
N SER A 63 -5.65 -2.16 0.39
CA SER A 63 -5.91 -1.51 -0.89
C SER A 63 -6.51 -2.47 -1.90
N MET A 64 -7.30 -1.92 -2.81
CA MET A 64 -7.91 -2.62 -3.91
C MET A 64 -7.80 -1.77 -5.16
N LEU A 65 -7.48 -2.41 -6.28
CA LEU A 65 -7.51 -1.82 -7.60
C LEU A 65 -8.28 -2.74 -8.55
N TYR A 66 -9.25 -2.18 -9.23
CA TYR A 66 -9.97 -2.83 -10.32
C TYR A 66 -9.90 -1.95 -11.56
N ASN A 67 -9.57 -2.55 -12.70
CA ASN A 67 -9.62 -1.89 -14.00
C ASN A 67 -10.25 -2.83 -15.03
N GLU A 68 -11.21 -2.31 -15.78
CA GLU A 68 -11.84 -2.99 -16.90
C GLU A 68 -11.65 -2.15 -18.17
N ASN A 69 -11.24 -2.81 -19.26
CA ASN A 69 -11.07 -2.21 -20.56
C ASN A 69 -11.85 -3.06 -21.59
N GLU A 70 -12.79 -2.44 -22.31
CA GLU A 70 -13.59 -3.09 -23.36
C GLU A 70 -14.20 -4.43 -22.93
N ASN A 71 -14.78 -4.52 -21.73
CA ASN A 71 -15.36 -5.70 -21.09
C ASN A 71 -14.36 -6.83 -20.73
N SER A 72 -13.07 -6.53 -20.71
CA SER A 72 -12.05 -7.43 -20.15
C SER A 72 -11.37 -6.79 -18.95
N THR A 73 -11.21 -7.57 -17.87
CA THR A 73 -10.49 -7.10 -16.68
C THR A 73 -9.01 -6.92 -17.01
N SER A 74 -8.48 -5.72 -16.79
CA SER A 74 -7.07 -5.38 -17.02
C SER A 74 -6.28 -5.13 -15.74
N ALA A 75 -6.95 -5.02 -14.58
CA ALA A 75 -6.35 -5.10 -13.25
C ALA A 75 -7.38 -5.59 -12.23
N ASN A 76 -6.97 -6.48 -11.34
CA ASN A 76 -7.75 -6.91 -10.16
C ASN A 76 -6.78 -7.31 -9.06
N LYS A 77 -6.38 -6.30 -8.27
CA LYS A 77 -5.31 -6.41 -7.26
C LYS A 77 -5.81 -6.04 -5.88
N TYR A 78 -5.42 -6.83 -4.90
CA TYR A 78 -5.68 -6.61 -3.47
C TYR A 78 -4.37 -6.65 -2.71
N ASN A 79 -4.19 -5.74 -1.76
CA ASN A 79 -3.07 -5.74 -0.82
C ASN A 79 -3.59 -5.54 0.60
N LEU A 80 -3.09 -6.36 1.53
CA LEU A 80 -3.36 -6.25 2.97
C LEU A 80 -2.02 -6.25 3.70
N GLU A 81 -1.81 -5.28 4.57
CA GLU A 81 -0.60 -5.11 5.37
C GLU A 81 -0.97 -4.88 6.82
N LEU A 82 -0.25 -5.54 7.72
CA LEU A 82 -0.39 -5.36 9.16
C LEU A 82 1.02 -5.28 9.77
N ASP A 83 1.30 -4.20 10.49
CA ASP A 83 2.57 -3.96 11.16
C ASP A 83 2.34 -3.69 12.65
N TYR A 84 3.11 -4.34 13.49
CA TYR A 84 3.32 -3.95 14.88
C TYR A 84 4.67 -3.26 14.99
N ASN A 85 4.70 -2.07 15.61
CA ASN A 85 5.89 -1.26 15.80
C ASN A 85 6.15 -1.04 17.28
N HIS A 86 7.42 -1.14 17.69
CA HIS A 86 7.90 -0.82 19.03
C HIS A 86 9.08 0.16 18.98
N MET A 87 8.89 1.36 19.55
CA MET A 87 9.92 2.41 19.61
C MET A 87 10.99 2.05 20.64
N ILE A 88 12.22 1.81 20.17
CA ILE A 88 13.41 1.55 21.02
C ILE A 88 13.97 2.87 21.53
N THR A 89 13.98 3.89 20.68
CA THR A 89 14.34 5.27 21.00
C THR A 89 13.34 6.22 20.36
N LYS A 90 13.52 7.52 20.47
CA LYS A 90 12.67 8.51 19.77
C LYS A 90 12.72 8.37 18.24
N LYS A 91 13.76 7.75 17.69
CA LYS A 91 13.96 7.62 16.24
C LYS A 91 14.07 6.18 15.75
N LEU A 92 14.62 5.28 16.56
CA LEU A 92 14.82 3.88 16.21
C LEU A 92 13.63 3.05 16.71
N TYR A 93 13.08 2.20 15.86
CA TYR A 93 12.03 1.26 16.22
C TYR A 93 12.28 -0.13 15.62
N SER A 94 11.73 -1.15 16.25
CA SER A 94 11.59 -2.49 15.68
C SER A 94 10.18 -2.68 15.18
N ASN A 95 10.03 -3.51 14.15
CA ASN A 95 8.72 -3.90 13.64
C ASN A 95 8.64 -5.40 13.39
N ILE A 96 7.42 -5.90 13.34
CA ILE A 96 7.04 -7.18 12.74
C ILE A 96 5.89 -6.89 11.81
N GLY A 97 6.07 -7.22 10.53
CA GLY A 97 5.09 -6.99 9.48
C GLY A 97 4.62 -8.27 8.83
N ILE A 98 3.39 -8.25 8.34
CA ILE A 98 2.83 -9.25 7.43
C ILE A 98 2.20 -8.53 6.25
N ASN A 99 2.49 -8.98 5.04
CA ASN A 99 1.96 -8.43 3.81
C ASN A 99 1.39 -9.55 2.94
N TYR A 100 0.15 -9.38 2.47
CA TYR A 100 -0.54 -10.27 1.56
C TYR A 100 -0.92 -9.51 0.30
N ILE A 101 -0.47 -10.00 -0.85
CA ILE A 101 -0.77 -9.45 -2.17
C ILE A 101 -1.45 -10.53 -3.00
N LYS A 102 -2.61 -10.21 -3.56
CA LYS A 102 -3.27 -10.99 -4.60
C LYS A 102 -3.41 -10.12 -5.84
N ASP A 103 -2.97 -10.63 -6.98
CA ASP A 103 -3.10 -9.96 -8.27
C ASP A 103 -3.51 -11.00 -9.32
N GLU A 104 -4.79 -10.97 -9.71
CA GLU A 104 -5.38 -11.99 -10.61
C GLU A 104 -4.81 -11.97 -12.03
N LEU A 105 -4.07 -10.91 -12.40
CA LEU A 105 -3.46 -10.77 -13.73
C LEU A 105 -1.97 -11.03 -13.74
N SER A 106 -1.34 -11.18 -12.57
CA SER A 106 0.06 -11.56 -12.44
C SER A 106 0.27 -13.07 -12.64
N ASP A 107 1.51 -13.54 -12.57
CA ASP A 107 1.84 -14.98 -12.55
C ASP A 107 1.52 -15.62 -11.19
N TYR A 108 1.30 -14.80 -10.17
CA TYR A 108 1.06 -15.21 -8.79
C TYR A 108 -0.42 -15.22 -8.47
N ASP A 109 -0.95 -16.35 -7.95
CA ASP A 109 -2.28 -16.39 -7.33
C ASP A 109 -2.30 -15.50 -6.09
N TYR A 110 -1.25 -15.63 -5.24
CA TYR A 110 -0.98 -14.69 -4.16
C TYR A 110 0.47 -14.79 -3.68
N ARG A 111 0.90 -13.73 -3.01
CA ARG A 111 2.16 -13.63 -2.29
C ARG A 111 1.90 -13.24 -0.86
N LEU A 112 2.56 -13.94 0.07
CA LEU A 112 2.55 -13.63 1.49
C LEU A 112 3.99 -13.48 1.95
N ASN A 113 4.31 -12.40 2.63
CA ASN A 113 5.60 -12.24 3.30
C ASN A 113 5.40 -11.71 4.71
N PHE A 114 6.23 -12.18 5.63
CA PHE A 114 6.21 -11.74 7.02
C PHE A 114 7.60 -11.82 7.63
N GLY A 115 7.91 -10.91 8.54
CA GLY A 115 9.19 -10.92 9.21
C GLY A 115 9.46 -9.71 10.09
N PRO A 116 10.54 -9.79 10.91
CA PRO A 116 11.00 -8.69 11.72
C PRO A 116 11.80 -7.67 10.91
N GLY A 117 11.83 -6.44 11.40
CA GLY A 117 12.60 -5.35 10.83
C GLY A 117 13.00 -4.30 11.86
N LEU A 118 13.83 -3.39 11.42
CA LEU A 118 14.22 -2.18 12.12
C LEU A 118 13.94 -0.98 11.23
N GLY A 119 13.46 0.09 11.82
CA GLY A 119 13.25 1.35 11.12
C GLY A 119 13.86 2.52 11.86
N TYR A 120 14.19 3.55 11.10
CA TYR A 120 14.77 4.77 11.62
C TYR A 120 14.13 6.02 11.01
N LYS A 121 13.64 6.91 11.86
CA LYS A 121 13.08 8.22 11.50
C LYS A 121 14.22 9.22 11.31
N PHE A 122 14.68 9.39 10.08
CA PHE A 122 15.76 10.30 9.73
C PHE A 122 15.37 11.76 9.92
N LEU A 123 14.17 12.11 9.44
CA LEU A 123 13.57 13.43 9.55
C LEU A 123 12.19 13.32 10.18
N GLU A 124 11.90 14.17 11.15
CA GLU A 124 10.60 14.24 11.81
C GLU A 124 10.39 15.68 12.30
N ASP A 125 9.95 16.56 11.39
CA ASP A 125 9.62 17.94 11.71
C ASP A 125 8.25 18.34 11.11
N LYS A 126 7.86 19.61 11.27
CA LYS A 126 6.56 20.12 10.82
C LYS A 126 6.42 20.16 9.30
N THR A 127 7.55 20.19 8.57
CA THR A 127 7.61 20.36 7.12
C THR A 127 7.82 19.04 6.41
N GLN A 128 8.63 18.14 7.01
CA GLN A 128 9.00 16.89 6.35
C GLN A 128 9.19 15.74 7.34
N THR A 129 8.91 14.55 6.86
CA THR A 129 9.26 13.31 7.54
C THR A 129 9.97 12.39 6.56
N LEU A 130 10.99 11.68 7.02
CA LEU A 130 11.67 10.64 6.28
C LEU A 130 11.89 9.46 7.22
N ASP A 131 11.27 8.36 6.89
CA ASP A 131 11.35 7.09 7.58
C ASP A 131 11.91 6.03 6.62
N ILE A 132 12.87 5.25 7.09
CA ILE A 132 13.45 4.13 6.34
C ILE A 132 13.45 2.92 7.24
N GLN A 133 12.94 1.80 6.74
CA GLN A 133 12.95 0.52 7.42
C GLN A 133 13.58 -0.56 6.54
N GLY A 134 14.19 -1.54 7.20
CA GLY A 134 14.72 -2.75 6.57
C GLY A 134 14.38 -3.97 7.41
N GLY A 135 14.16 -5.10 6.77
CA GLY A 135 13.75 -6.32 7.45
C GLY A 135 14.19 -7.59 6.72
N LEU A 136 14.00 -8.69 7.41
CA LEU A 136 14.19 -10.05 6.90
C LEU A 136 12.85 -10.74 6.92
N ASP A 137 12.35 -11.12 5.76
CA ASP A 137 11.05 -11.72 5.60
C ASP A 137 11.18 -13.18 5.16
N TYR A 138 10.30 -14.04 5.68
CA TYR A 138 9.96 -15.30 5.06
C TYR A 138 8.84 -15.03 4.06
N ALA A 139 9.11 -15.30 2.78
CA ALA A 139 8.19 -15.07 1.68
C ALA A 139 7.67 -16.40 1.15
N TYR A 140 6.38 -16.43 0.84
CA TYR A 140 5.68 -17.56 0.26
C TYR A 140 4.87 -17.10 -0.94
N ASP A 141 5.20 -17.64 -2.11
CA ASP A 141 4.54 -17.37 -3.38
C ASP A 141 3.74 -18.58 -3.84
N ARG A 142 2.50 -18.37 -4.23
CA ARG A 142 1.68 -19.34 -4.94
C ARG A 142 1.44 -18.83 -6.35
N TYR A 143 1.82 -19.64 -7.33
CA TYR A 143 1.64 -19.35 -8.75
C TYR A 143 0.30 -19.85 -9.27
N ASN A 144 -0.21 -19.24 -10.35
CA ASN A 144 -1.48 -19.62 -10.98
C ASN A 144 -1.46 -21.05 -11.55
N ASN A 145 -0.29 -21.58 -11.88
CA ASN A 145 -0.10 -22.98 -12.32
C ASN A 145 -0.08 -24.01 -11.16
N GLY A 146 -0.30 -23.54 -9.92
CA GLY A 146 -0.33 -24.37 -8.71
C GLY A 146 1.04 -24.63 -8.08
N LEU A 147 2.14 -24.19 -8.68
CA LEU A 147 3.47 -24.24 -8.07
C LEU A 147 3.51 -23.34 -6.83
N LYS A 148 4.38 -23.70 -5.91
CA LYS A 148 4.64 -22.99 -4.67
C LYS A 148 6.13 -22.75 -4.54
N ASP A 149 6.51 -21.63 -3.98
CA ASP A 149 7.90 -21.28 -3.72
C ASP A 149 7.97 -20.51 -2.40
N ASP A 150 8.89 -20.89 -1.55
CA ASP A 150 9.14 -20.24 -0.26
C ASP A 150 10.64 -19.93 -0.14
N TYR A 151 10.95 -18.75 0.36
CA TYR A 151 12.31 -18.24 0.41
C TYR A 151 12.48 -17.17 1.48
N LEU A 152 13.74 -16.97 1.90
CA LEU A 152 14.12 -15.81 2.71
C LEU A 152 14.38 -14.62 1.80
N ALA A 153 13.89 -13.45 2.22
CA ALA A 153 14.00 -12.20 1.48
C ALA A 153 14.47 -11.05 2.37
N GLY A 154 15.19 -10.11 1.76
CA GLY A 154 15.47 -8.80 2.33
C GLY A 154 14.39 -7.79 1.89
N ARG A 155 13.84 -7.05 2.87
CA ARG A 155 12.87 -5.98 2.63
C ARG A 155 13.49 -4.63 2.99
N THR A 156 13.20 -3.62 2.18
CA THR A 156 13.51 -2.21 2.48
C THR A 156 12.32 -1.35 2.07
N GLU A 157 11.94 -0.40 2.91
CA GLU A 157 10.90 0.58 2.60
C GLU A 157 11.36 1.97 3.03
N LEU A 158 11.07 2.97 2.19
CA LEU A 158 11.30 4.38 2.45
C LEU A 158 9.96 5.11 2.34
N ASN A 159 9.63 5.90 3.35
CA ASN A 159 8.48 6.78 3.37
C ASN A 159 8.95 8.21 3.55
N TYR A 160 8.69 9.06 2.55
CA TYR A 160 8.99 10.48 2.59
C TYR A 160 7.71 11.30 2.44
N LYS A 161 7.59 12.34 3.25
CA LYS A 161 6.49 13.30 3.20
C LYS A 161 7.08 14.71 3.25
N TYR A 162 6.55 15.59 2.40
CA TYR A 162 6.93 17.00 2.38
C TYR A 162 5.70 17.90 2.27
N ARG A 163 5.56 18.87 3.17
CA ARG A 163 4.50 19.86 3.16
C ARG A 163 4.97 21.15 2.53
N PHE A 164 4.55 21.39 1.30
CA PHE A 164 4.82 22.64 0.58
C PHE A 164 4.10 23.84 1.24
N SER A 165 2.91 23.57 1.79
CA SER A 165 2.10 24.56 2.50
C SER A 165 1.19 23.87 3.52
N LYS A 166 0.34 24.65 4.21
CA LYS A 166 -0.70 24.07 5.09
C LYS A 166 -1.73 23.20 4.35
N SER A 167 -1.84 23.37 3.03
CA SER A 167 -2.85 22.70 2.20
C SER A 167 -2.25 21.75 1.16
N VAL A 168 -0.95 21.79 0.88
CA VAL A 168 -0.34 20.98 -0.19
C VAL A 168 0.75 20.10 0.41
N GLU A 169 0.62 18.79 0.21
CA GLU A 169 1.53 17.78 0.70
C GLU A 169 1.95 16.82 -0.42
N PHE A 170 3.21 16.49 -0.48
CA PHE A 170 3.78 15.41 -1.31
C PHE A 170 4.10 14.21 -0.43
N LYS A 171 3.82 13.02 -0.94
CA LYS A 171 4.18 11.74 -0.34
C LYS A 171 4.92 10.88 -1.36
N GLN A 172 5.95 10.19 -0.92
CA GLN A 172 6.68 9.19 -1.68
C GLN A 172 6.87 7.95 -0.82
N MET A 173 6.45 6.80 -1.34
CA MET A 173 6.79 5.50 -0.79
C MET A 173 7.63 4.75 -1.83
N LEU A 174 8.73 4.14 -1.39
CA LEU A 174 9.52 3.19 -2.16
C LEU A 174 9.63 1.90 -1.35
N SER A 175 9.32 0.77 -1.96
CA SER A 175 9.46 -0.54 -1.35
C SER A 175 10.25 -1.46 -2.26
N TYR A 176 11.11 -2.28 -1.67
CA TYR A 176 11.92 -3.27 -2.38
C TYR A 176 11.98 -4.55 -1.56
N LEU A 177 11.66 -5.67 -2.20
CA LEU A 177 11.76 -7.02 -1.65
C LEU A 177 12.60 -7.87 -2.60
N ALA A 178 13.65 -8.54 -2.11
CA ALA A 178 14.51 -9.39 -2.91
C ALA A 178 14.80 -10.71 -2.21
N SER A 179 14.71 -11.80 -2.96
CA SER A 179 15.09 -13.14 -2.50
C SER A 179 16.61 -13.22 -2.27
N PHE A 180 17.04 -13.89 -1.21
CA PHE A 180 18.44 -14.25 -1.01
C PHE A 180 18.86 -15.51 -1.75
N GLU A 181 17.89 -16.29 -2.23
CA GLU A 181 18.12 -17.58 -2.90
C GLU A 181 18.15 -17.45 -4.43
N ASP A 182 17.44 -16.43 -4.98
CA ASP A 182 17.35 -16.17 -6.40
C ASP A 182 17.49 -14.66 -6.67
N SER A 183 18.64 -14.25 -7.17
CA SER A 183 18.95 -12.84 -7.44
C SER A 183 18.08 -12.19 -8.54
N GLU A 184 17.41 -12.99 -9.37
CA GLU A 184 16.45 -12.50 -10.35
C GLU A 184 15.07 -12.26 -9.76
N LYS A 185 14.81 -12.79 -8.55
CA LYS A 185 13.51 -12.69 -7.88
C LYS A 185 13.49 -11.48 -6.94
N TYR A 186 13.07 -10.34 -7.49
CA TYR A 186 12.86 -9.11 -6.74
C TYR A 186 11.68 -8.30 -7.25
N PHE A 187 11.15 -7.48 -6.36
CA PHE A 187 9.95 -6.66 -6.53
C PHE A 187 10.23 -5.26 -6.03
N ALA A 188 9.77 -4.27 -6.78
CA ALA A 188 9.89 -2.87 -6.37
C ALA A 188 8.57 -2.15 -6.57
N ILE A 189 8.20 -1.31 -5.61
CA ILE A 189 7.00 -0.48 -5.65
C ILE A 189 7.41 0.97 -5.43
N SER A 190 6.84 1.87 -6.20
CA SER A 190 6.99 3.31 -6.02
C SER A 190 5.62 3.98 -6.09
N ASP A 191 5.23 4.66 -5.01
CA ASP A 191 4.01 5.44 -4.92
C ASP A 191 4.37 6.91 -4.68
N SER A 192 4.09 7.75 -5.68
CA SER A 192 4.27 9.21 -5.60
C SER A 192 2.89 9.89 -5.60
N ALA A 193 2.62 10.73 -4.62
CA ALA A 193 1.33 11.40 -4.50
C ALA A 193 1.46 12.86 -4.11
N ILE A 194 0.56 13.69 -4.64
CA ILE A 194 0.35 15.07 -4.20
C ILE A 194 -1.10 15.19 -3.73
N GLY A 195 -1.28 15.65 -2.50
CA GLY A 195 -2.58 15.92 -1.90
C GLY A 195 -2.80 17.42 -1.71
N VAL A 196 -4.02 17.88 -1.99
CA VAL A 196 -4.46 19.27 -1.76
C VAL A 196 -5.65 19.28 -0.81
N LYS A 197 -5.45 19.81 0.38
CA LYS A 197 -6.45 19.92 1.43
C LYS A 197 -7.55 20.89 1.04
N MET A 198 -8.80 20.44 1.03
CA MET A 198 -9.99 21.23 0.74
C MET A 198 -10.70 21.69 2.03
N THR A 199 -10.79 20.79 3.02
CA THR A 199 -11.32 21.06 4.35
C THR A 199 -10.39 20.48 5.42
N GLN A 200 -10.80 20.42 6.67
CA GLN A 200 -10.00 19.81 7.73
C GLN A 200 -9.76 18.31 7.49
N ASN A 201 -10.75 17.62 6.95
CA ASN A 201 -10.78 16.17 6.78
C ASN A 201 -10.81 15.70 5.33
N LEU A 202 -11.01 16.61 4.37
CA LEU A 202 -11.20 16.27 2.95
C LEU A 202 -10.07 16.84 2.10
N SER A 203 -9.46 16.00 1.27
CA SER A 203 -8.43 16.40 0.31
C SER A 203 -8.70 15.80 -1.07
N LEU A 204 -8.17 16.42 -2.10
CA LEU A 204 -8.01 15.82 -3.43
C LEU A 204 -6.57 15.39 -3.59
N GLY A 205 -6.37 14.20 -4.16
CA GLY A 205 -5.07 13.63 -4.42
C GLY A 205 -4.89 13.27 -5.88
N VAL A 206 -3.64 13.30 -6.31
CA VAL A 206 -3.17 12.74 -7.58
C VAL A 206 -1.99 11.84 -7.25
N SER A 207 -2.01 10.59 -7.72
CA SER A 207 -0.92 9.66 -7.49
C SER A 207 -0.46 8.98 -8.78
N TYR A 208 0.84 8.65 -8.80
CA TYR A 208 1.48 7.84 -9.82
C TYR A 208 2.13 6.65 -9.12
N ASN A 209 1.63 5.46 -9.44
CA ASN A 209 2.06 4.21 -8.84
C ASN A 209 2.81 3.38 -9.89
N MET A 210 3.89 2.75 -9.47
CA MET A 210 4.73 1.87 -10.28
C MET A 210 4.94 0.57 -9.49
N ASP A 211 4.60 -0.56 -10.10
CA ASP A 211 4.83 -1.90 -9.57
C ASP A 211 5.76 -2.64 -10.53
N TYR A 212 6.94 -3.05 -10.07
CA TYR A 212 7.92 -3.77 -10.86
C TYR A 212 8.13 -5.18 -10.33
N THR A 213 8.03 -6.17 -11.21
CA THR A 213 8.33 -7.59 -10.95
C THR A 213 9.40 -8.04 -11.91
N ASN A 214 10.60 -8.40 -11.43
CA ASN A 214 11.70 -8.77 -12.33
C ASN A 214 11.51 -10.17 -12.97
N LYS A 215 11.18 -11.16 -12.14
CA LYS A 215 11.00 -12.55 -12.61
C LYS A 215 9.52 -12.81 -12.89
N THR A 216 9.11 -12.56 -14.14
CA THR A 216 7.73 -12.77 -14.62
C THR A 216 7.73 -13.05 -16.12
N GLU A 217 6.74 -13.80 -16.60
CA GLU A 217 6.43 -13.99 -18.02
C GLU A 217 5.50 -12.88 -18.56
N LYS A 218 5.00 -12.02 -17.68
CA LYS A 218 4.13 -10.87 -17.98
C LYS A 218 4.94 -9.60 -18.20
N GLU A 219 4.25 -8.48 -18.38
CA GLU A 219 4.87 -7.15 -18.31
C GLU A 219 5.52 -6.95 -16.93
N LYS A 220 6.79 -6.49 -16.96
CA LYS A 220 7.56 -6.30 -15.71
C LYS A 220 7.17 -5.06 -14.93
N LEU A 221 6.67 -4.05 -15.61
CA LEU A 221 6.35 -2.75 -15.03
C LEU A 221 4.89 -2.39 -15.28
N ASP A 222 4.12 -2.35 -14.21
CA ASP A 222 2.77 -1.79 -14.19
C ASP A 222 2.81 -0.35 -13.69
N THR A 223 2.15 0.55 -14.40
CA THR A 223 2.04 1.96 -14.00
C THR A 223 0.58 2.40 -13.95
N LYS A 224 0.27 3.27 -12.98
CA LYS A 224 -1.09 3.77 -12.77
C LYS A 224 -1.05 5.24 -12.39
N PHE A 225 -1.94 6.01 -13.01
CA PHE A 225 -2.19 7.39 -12.62
C PHE A 225 -3.62 7.48 -12.08
N LEU A 226 -3.76 7.94 -10.83
CA LEU A 226 -5.04 7.98 -10.15
C LEU A 226 -5.33 9.39 -9.63
N THR A 227 -6.59 9.77 -9.69
CA THR A 227 -7.13 10.95 -8.98
C THR A 227 -8.04 10.45 -7.88
N SER A 228 -7.80 10.88 -6.64
CA SER A 228 -8.47 10.34 -5.47
C SER A 228 -9.12 11.43 -4.64
N LEU A 229 -10.26 11.09 -4.05
CA LEU A 229 -10.83 11.79 -2.91
C LEU A 229 -10.28 11.14 -1.64
N ILE A 230 -9.72 11.95 -0.75
CA ILE A 230 -9.04 11.51 0.47
C ILE A 230 -9.81 12.04 1.68
N VAL A 231 -10.10 11.15 2.63
CA VAL A 231 -10.77 11.48 3.89
C VAL A 231 -9.91 11.00 5.06
N ASP A 232 -9.50 11.95 5.92
CA ASP A 232 -8.77 11.70 7.17
C ASP A 232 -9.75 11.89 8.35
N PHE A 233 -9.82 10.93 9.30
CA PHE A 233 -10.77 10.98 10.44
C PHE A 233 -10.33 10.11 11.62
#